data_8f30528bd82d57c25b0ddf4f31a76915
#
_entry.id   8f30528bd82d57c25b0ddf4f31a76915
#
_cell.length_a   1.000
_cell.length_b   1.000
_cell.length_c   1.000
_cell.angle_alpha   90.00
_cell.angle_beta   90.00
_cell.angle_gamma   90.00
#
_symmetry.space_group_name_H-M   'P 1'
#
loop_
_entity.id
_entity.type
_entity.pdbx_description
1 polymer ?
#
loop_
_entity_poly.entity_id
_entity_poly.type
_entity_poly.pdbx_seq_one_letter_code
_entity_poly.pdbx_strand_id
1 'polypeptide(L)'
;YKRQGQMRNTGVELEVRSNNIKTKDFSWTTAFNLSHNKNKILKLADLPWFVDGRYVRKEGYPFNTIYLREYAGVDPETGSALYYDNQQDENGNYTKNKVTDPGQASPIPLKDITPTISGGFMNTFNYKFIDLSFNLSYSFGGYSYDNASYILQDDGYSVISNKSTEQRRRWQKPGDITDVPRFVYGNKKGGNYNSSRAIHSTDHIRLKSLILGLNAPKAWLQKLGIGNARIYFSGTNLLTWAAYDQYDPEMSGVVGFYTPPLKTYAFGLELKF
;
A
#
# COMPACT_ATOMS: atom_id res chain seq x y z
N TYR A 1 14.46 33.26 18.48
CA TYR A 1 14.93 31.88 18.26
C TYR A 1 14.24 31.36 16.98
N LYS A 2 14.96 31.29 15.86
CA LYS A 2 14.47 30.65 14.62
C LYS A 2 14.77 29.16 14.67
N ARG A 3 13.96 28.39 15.39
CA ARG A 3 13.93 26.93 15.34
C ARG A 3 13.06 26.48 14.18
N GLN A 4 13.47 26.75 12.95
CA GLN A 4 12.70 26.38 11.75
C GLN A 4 13.48 25.40 10.90
N GLY A 5 12.92 24.20 10.73
CA GLY A 5 13.33 23.29 9.67
C GLY A 5 12.77 23.73 8.31
N GLN A 6 13.33 23.20 7.24
CA GLN A 6 12.85 23.39 5.86
C GLN A 6 12.58 22.04 5.23
N MET A 7 11.45 21.95 4.56
CA MET A 7 11.05 20.77 3.78
C MET A 7 10.56 21.23 2.40
N ARG A 8 10.83 20.45 1.37
CA ARG A 8 10.39 20.72 0.01
C ARG A 8 9.55 19.56 -0.51
N ASN A 9 8.41 19.90 -1.08
CA ASN A 9 7.64 19.01 -1.95
C ASN A 9 7.77 19.52 -3.38
N THR A 10 8.07 18.62 -4.29
CA THR A 10 8.19 18.91 -5.72
C THR A 10 7.40 17.86 -6.48
N GLY A 11 6.50 18.28 -7.35
CA GLY A 11 5.63 17.35 -8.05
C GLY A 11 5.05 17.93 -9.32
N VAL A 12 4.31 17.06 -10.01
CA VAL A 12 3.53 17.38 -11.20
C VAL A 12 2.14 16.77 -11.03
N GLU A 13 1.13 17.55 -11.33
CA GLU A 13 -0.26 17.10 -11.38
C GLU A 13 -0.80 17.27 -12.79
N LEU A 14 -1.49 16.24 -13.26
CA LEU A 14 -2.14 16.22 -14.57
C LEU A 14 -3.59 15.81 -14.40
N GLU A 15 -4.50 16.57 -14.99
CA GLU A 15 -5.91 16.19 -15.14
C GLU A 15 -6.28 16.27 -16.63
N VAL A 16 -6.88 15.20 -17.13
CA VAL A 16 -7.38 15.11 -18.50
C VAL A 16 -8.82 14.66 -18.49
N ARG A 17 -9.68 15.43 -19.14
CA ARG A 17 -11.08 15.04 -19.41
C ARG A 17 -11.31 15.01 -20.91
N SER A 18 -11.91 13.94 -21.40
CA SER A 18 -12.13 13.73 -22.82
C SER A 18 -13.53 13.18 -23.10
N ASN A 19 -14.15 13.73 -24.11
CA ASN A 19 -15.31 13.13 -24.76
C ASN A 19 -14.78 12.30 -25.95
N ASN A 20 -14.51 11.02 -25.71
CA ASN A 20 -13.84 10.15 -26.67
C ASN A 20 -14.73 9.88 -27.89
N ILE A 21 -16.01 9.59 -27.64
CA ILE A 21 -17.01 9.35 -28.68
C ILE A 21 -18.33 9.98 -28.23
N LYS A 22 -19.00 10.64 -29.18
CA LYS A 22 -20.35 11.17 -29.00
C LYS A 22 -21.15 11.02 -30.30
N THR A 23 -22.07 10.07 -30.30
CA THR A 23 -23.03 9.84 -31.38
C THR A 23 -24.45 9.99 -30.85
N LYS A 24 -25.46 9.75 -31.71
CA LYS A 24 -26.86 9.78 -31.29
C LYS A 24 -27.19 8.73 -30.21
N ASP A 25 -26.60 7.54 -30.33
CA ASP A 25 -26.98 6.37 -29.50
C ASP A 25 -25.86 5.97 -28.54
N PHE A 26 -24.63 6.49 -28.68
CA PHE A 26 -23.49 6.11 -27.86
C PHE A 26 -22.65 7.32 -27.47
N SER A 27 -22.29 7.39 -26.19
CA SER A 27 -21.26 8.32 -25.73
C SER A 27 -20.27 7.62 -24.80
N TRP A 28 -19.02 8.01 -24.91
CA TRP A 28 -17.92 7.58 -24.03
C TRP A 28 -17.11 8.79 -23.59
N THR A 29 -17.02 8.96 -22.26
CA THR A 29 -16.22 10.00 -21.64
C THR A 29 -15.19 9.38 -20.71
N THR A 30 -14.03 10.00 -20.63
CA THR A 30 -12.93 9.60 -19.73
C THR A 30 -12.52 10.80 -18.90
N ALA A 31 -12.27 10.57 -17.60
CA ALA A 31 -11.53 11.49 -16.75
C ALA A 31 -10.32 10.74 -16.16
N PHE A 32 -9.15 11.29 -16.32
CA PHE A 32 -7.88 10.77 -15.80
C PHE A 32 -7.19 11.84 -14.99
N ASN A 33 -6.68 11.47 -13.83
CA ASN A 33 -5.79 12.34 -13.08
C ASN A 33 -4.57 11.55 -12.60
N LEU A 34 -3.44 12.25 -12.50
CA LEU A 34 -2.18 11.75 -12.01
C LEU A 34 -1.52 12.83 -11.16
N SER A 35 -1.06 12.44 -9.98
CA SER A 35 -0.21 13.26 -9.13
C SER A 35 1.11 12.51 -8.91
N HIS A 36 2.22 13.19 -9.16
CA HIS A 36 3.55 12.75 -8.77
C HIS A 36 4.11 13.75 -7.77
N ASN A 37 4.54 13.28 -6.60
CA ASN A 37 5.12 14.12 -5.56
C ASN A 37 6.38 13.50 -4.97
N LYS A 38 7.39 14.33 -4.74
CA LYS A 38 8.63 13.97 -4.05
C LYS A 38 8.87 14.92 -2.88
N ASN A 39 8.91 14.35 -1.68
CA ASN A 39 9.20 15.04 -0.45
C ASN A 39 10.70 14.97 -0.11
N LYS A 40 11.27 16.03 0.45
CA LYS A 40 12.64 16.05 0.95
C LYS A 40 12.81 17.03 2.10
N ILE A 41 13.43 16.59 3.18
CA ILE A 41 13.91 17.45 4.25
C ILE A 41 15.18 18.17 3.74
N LEU A 42 15.15 19.50 3.72
CA LEU A 42 16.29 20.32 3.29
C LEU A 42 17.15 20.70 4.46
N LYS A 43 16.52 21.01 5.61
CA LYS A 43 17.23 21.44 6.82
C LYS A 43 16.40 21.07 8.05
N LEU A 44 17.07 20.60 9.08
CA LEU A 44 16.54 20.46 10.45
C LEU A 44 17.06 21.59 11.34
N ALA A 45 16.34 21.89 12.42
CA ALA A 45 16.63 23.06 13.25
C ALA A 45 17.90 22.88 14.10
N ASP A 46 17.93 21.84 14.94
CA ASP A 46 18.91 21.70 16.01
C ASP A 46 19.86 20.52 15.82
N LEU A 47 19.42 19.46 15.14
CA LEU A 47 20.19 18.22 14.90
C LEU A 47 20.20 17.88 13.42
N PRO A 48 21.30 17.30 12.89
CA PRO A 48 21.34 16.89 11.48
C PRO A 48 20.41 15.72 11.18
N TRP A 49 20.02 14.95 12.20
CA TRP A 49 19.03 13.89 12.13
C TRP A 49 18.56 13.46 13.53
N PHE A 50 17.39 12.84 13.61
CA PHE A 50 16.88 12.19 14.81
C PHE A 50 15.87 11.08 14.43
N VAL A 51 15.64 10.15 15.37
CA VAL A 51 14.67 9.06 15.21
C VAL A 51 13.38 9.41 15.93
N ASP A 52 12.28 9.21 15.26
CA ASP A 52 10.92 9.40 15.74
C ASP A 52 10.12 8.10 15.51
N GLY A 53 10.03 7.27 16.53
CA GLY A 53 9.43 5.95 16.44
C GLY A 53 10.19 5.03 15.47
N ARG A 54 9.56 4.67 14.34
CA ARG A 54 10.18 3.86 13.27
C ARG A 54 10.70 4.70 12.11
N TYR A 55 10.69 6.01 12.23
CA TYR A 55 11.10 6.93 11.16
C TYR A 55 12.38 7.67 11.53
N VAL A 56 13.15 8.02 10.52
CA VAL A 56 14.26 8.96 10.66
C VAL A 56 13.90 10.30 10.04
N ARG A 57 14.16 11.36 10.77
CA ARG A 57 14.16 12.72 10.26
C ARG A 57 15.62 13.09 9.99
N LYS A 58 15.99 13.09 8.70
CA LYS A 58 17.37 13.32 8.26
C LYS A 58 17.38 14.22 7.03
N GLU A 59 18.27 15.17 6.99
CA GLU A 59 18.47 16.03 5.83
C GLU A 59 18.82 15.20 4.60
N GLY A 60 18.22 15.54 3.48
CA GLY A 60 18.38 14.80 2.23
C GLY A 60 17.38 13.66 2.00
N TYR A 61 16.64 13.22 3.02
CA TYR A 61 15.66 12.15 2.97
C TYR A 61 14.22 12.66 2.97
N PRO A 62 13.25 11.87 2.50
CA PRO A 62 11.83 12.13 2.70
C PRO A 62 11.48 12.18 4.19
N PHE A 63 10.43 12.95 4.53
CA PHE A 63 10.01 13.12 5.93
C PHE A 63 9.60 11.79 6.57
N ASN A 64 8.93 10.91 5.85
CA ASN A 64 8.40 9.64 6.37
C ASN A 64 9.27 8.43 6.04
N THR A 65 10.61 8.60 6.05
CA THR A 65 11.54 7.50 5.79
C THR A 65 11.61 6.54 6.96
N ILE A 66 11.33 5.26 6.72
CA ILE A 66 11.44 4.19 7.70
C ILE A 66 12.92 3.96 8.05
N TYR A 67 13.20 3.80 9.34
CA TYR A 67 14.55 3.61 9.88
C TYR A 67 14.60 2.34 10.72
N LEU A 68 15.03 1.26 10.11
CA LEU A 68 15.06 -0.07 10.74
C LEU A 68 16.29 -0.84 10.28
N ARG A 69 16.54 -1.99 10.92
CA ARG A 69 17.51 -2.98 10.48
C ARG A 69 17.08 -3.61 9.17
N GLU A 70 18.04 -3.89 8.32
CA GLU A 70 17.78 -4.52 7.03
C GLU A 70 17.89 -6.05 7.16
N TYR A 71 16.78 -6.72 6.87
CA TYR A 71 16.71 -8.18 6.85
C TYR A 71 17.39 -8.73 5.61
N ALA A 72 18.25 -9.74 5.76
CA ALA A 72 19.07 -10.32 4.70
C ALA A 72 18.65 -11.76 4.34
N GLY A 73 17.47 -12.19 4.80
CA GLY A 73 16.94 -13.52 4.52
C GLY A 73 17.22 -14.55 5.62
N VAL A 74 17.33 -15.80 5.22
CA VAL A 74 17.54 -16.96 6.10
C VAL A 74 18.85 -17.65 5.70
N ASP A 75 19.61 -18.05 6.68
CA ASP A 75 20.77 -18.92 6.46
C ASP A 75 20.29 -20.31 6.04
N PRO A 76 20.60 -20.80 4.85
CA PRO A 76 20.12 -22.10 4.37
C PRO A 76 20.66 -23.28 5.16
N GLU A 77 21.82 -23.14 5.83
CA GLU A 77 22.42 -24.24 6.59
C GLU A 77 21.86 -24.35 8.01
N THR A 78 21.54 -23.22 8.63
CA THR A 78 21.13 -23.19 10.06
C THR A 78 19.68 -22.77 10.27
N GLY A 79 19.03 -22.20 9.25
CA GLY A 79 17.68 -21.63 9.36
C GLY A 79 17.61 -20.35 10.19
N SER A 80 18.75 -19.77 10.53
CA SER A 80 18.78 -18.54 11.33
C SER A 80 18.41 -17.33 10.50
N ALA A 81 17.70 -16.36 11.09
CA ALA A 81 17.46 -15.07 10.48
C ALA A 81 18.81 -14.35 10.27
N LEU A 82 18.97 -13.73 9.11
CA LEU A 82 20.13 -12.93 8.75
C LEU A 82 19.76 -11.47 8.63
N TYR A 83 20.67 -10.60 9.03
CA TYR A 83 20.57 -9.15 8.92
C TYR A 83 21.84 -8.63 8.28
N TYR A 84 21.76 -7.51 7.54
CA TYR A 84 22.95 -6.78 7.14
C TYR A 84 23.48 -5.97 8.33
N ASP A 85 24.79 -6.01 8.56
CA ASP A 85 25.43 -5.27 9.64
C ASP A 85 25.31 -3.76 9.45
N ASN A 86 25.34 -3.30 8.19
CA ASN A 86 25.21 -1.89 7.80
C ASN A 86 26.16 -0.95 8.59
N GLN A 87 27.36 -1.44 8.92
CA GLN A 87 28.41 -0.57 9.42
C GLN A 87 28.88 0.35 8.29
N GLN A 88 29.36 1.53 8.62
CA GLN A 88 29.94 2.42 7.63
C GLN A 88 31.44 2.17 7.50
N ASP A 89 31.93 2.04 6.26
CA ASP A 89 33.35 2.04 5.96
C ASP A 89 33.94 3.45 6.05
N GLU A 90 35.24 3.58 5.81
CA GLU A 90 35.96 4.86 5.85
C GLU A 90 35.43 5.88 4.82
N ASN A 91 34.76 5.42 3.77
CA ASN A 91 34.15 6.24 2.73
C ASN A 91 32.67 6.56 3.01
N GLY A 92 32.11 6.08 4.14
CA GLY A 92 30.72 6.25 4.52
C GLY A 92 29.74 5.32 3.82
N ASN A 93 30.20 4.30 3.08
CA ASN A 93 29.33 3.30 2.47
C ASN A 93 28.95 2.23 3.50
N TYR A 94 27.72 1.72 3.38
CA TYR A 94 27.25 0.63 4.24
C TYR A 94 27.90 -0.69 3.82
N THR A 95 28.50 -1.39 4.78
CA THR A 95 28.89 -2.79 4.63
C THR A 95 27.64 -3.67 4.54
N LYS A 96 27.76 -4.80 3.87
CA LYS A 96 26.64 -5.73 3.67
C LYS A 96 27.01 -7.14 4.15
N ASN A 97 27.81 -7.21 5.23
CA ASN A 97 28.09 -8.48 5.86
C ASN A 97 26.81 -9.01 6.54
N LYS A 98 26.58 -10.30 6.41
CA LYS A 98 25.42 -10.95 7.02
C LYS A 98 25.77 -11.40 8.44
N VAL A 99 24.92 -11.03 9.39
CA VAL A 99 25.04 -11.37 10.80
C VAL A 99 23.74 -12.05 11.28
N THR A 100 23.85 -12.98 12.21
CA THR A 100 22.70 -13.67 12.80
C THR A 100 22.21 -12.97 14.07
N ASP A 101 23.06 -12.16 14.71
CA ASP A 101 22.66 -11.36 15.87
C ASP A 101 22.18 -9.98 15.42
N PRO A 102 20.87 -9.68 15.55
CA PRO A 102 20.34 -8.37 15.18
C PRO A 102 20.95 -7.22 16.00
N GLY A 103 21.59 -7.50 17.15
CA GLY A 103 22.33 -6.49 17.92
C GLY A 103 23.56 -5.96 17.20
N GLN A 104 24.12 -6.73 16.25
CA GLN A 104 25.26 -6.32 15.44
C GLN A 104 24.85 -5.57 14.15
N ALA A 105 23.55 -5.53 13.85
CA ALA A 105 23.02 -4.85 12.68
C ALA A 105 22.59 -3.42 13.03
N SER A 106 23.11 -2.45 12.30
CA SER A 106 22.74 -1.04 12.45
C SER A 106 21.47 -0.72 11.66
N PRO A 107 20.52 0.03 12.24
CA PRO A 107 19.40 0.56 11.48
C PRO A 107 19.89 1.58 10.44
N ILE A 108 19.21 1.61 9.28
CA ILE A 108 19.48 2.56 8.20
C ILE A 108 18.19 3.15 7.63
N PRO A 109 18.23 4.30 6.96
CA PRO A 109 17.12 4.80 6.19
C PRO A 109 16.77 3.81 5.06
N LEU A 110 15.53 3.33 5.02
CA LEU A 110 15.09 2.29 4.08
C LEU A 110 14.13 2.86 3.03
N LYS A 111 12.84 2.83 3.30
CA LYS A 111 11.76 3.16 2.38
C LYS A 111 10.92 4.33 2.91
N ASP A 112 10.35 5.11 2.00
CA ASP A 112 9.34 6.12 2.33
C ASP A 112 7.95 5.47 2.33
N ILE A 113 7.13 5.82 3.32
CA ILE A 113 5.74 5.36 3.35
C ILE A 113 4.85 6.13 2.37
N THR A 114 5.28 7.29 1.92
CA THR A 114 4.48 8.17 1.06
C THR A 114 4.54 7.68 -0.39
N PRO A 115 3.40 7.42 -1.03
CA PRO A 115 3.38 7.11 -2.46
C PRO A 115 3.98 8.25 -3.29
N THR A 116 4.73 7.89 -4.31
CA THR A 116 5.31 8.87 -5.26
C THR A 116 4.38 9.18 -6.41
N ILE A 117 3.50 8.25 -6.78
CA ILE A 117 2.52 8.40 -7.85
C ILE A 117 1.16 7.95 -7.33
N SER A 118 0.12 8.75 -7.57
CA SER A 118 -1.25 8.38 -7.29
C SER A 118 -2.21 9.05 -8.28
N GLY A 119 -3.41 8.48 -8.40
CA GLY A 119 -4.40 9.07 -9.28
C GLY A 119 -5.65 8.22 -9.45
N GLY A 120 -6.45 8.61 -10.44
CA GLY A 120 -7.70 7.97 -10.77
C GLY A 120 -7.97 7.91 -12.27
N PHE A 121 -8.76 6.94 -12.65
CA PHE A 121 -9.19 6.72 -14.03
C PHE A 121 -10.67 6.36 -14.05
N MET A 122 -11.50 7.33 -14.45
CA MET A 122 -12.95 7.17 -14.53
C MET A 122 -13.39 7.11 -15.98
N ASN A 123 -14.28 6.17 -16.30
CA ASN A 123 -14.94 6.06 -17.59
C ASN A 123 -16.45 6.00 -17.42
N THR A 124 -17.15 6.66 -18.32
CA THR A 124 -18.60 6.63 -18.42
C THR A 124 -18.99 6.33 -19.85
N PHE A 125 -19.82 5.31 -20.01
CA PHE A 125 -20.38 4.86 -21.27
C PHE A 125 -21.90 4.97 -21.20
N ASN A 126 -22.50 5.55 -22.21
CA ASN A 126 -23.96 5.53 -22.39
C ASN A 126 -24.25 4.93 -23.75
N TYR A 127 -25.08 3.91 -23.78
CA TYR A 127 -25.56 3.30 -25.01
C TYR A 127 -27.07 3.15 -24.95
N LYS A 128 -27.79 3.96 -25.72
CA LYS A 128 -29.25 4.01 -25.75
C LYS A 128 -29.84 4.16 -24.34
N PHE A 129 -30.29 3.06 -23.78
CA PHE A 129 -30.92 3.00 -22.45
C PHE A 129 -30.01 2.41 -21.36
N ILE A 130 -28.75 2.08 -21.67
CA ILE A 130 -27.77 1.51 -20.73
C ILE A 130 -26.76 2.58 -20.40
N ASP A 131 -26.45 2.75 -19.13
CA ASP A 131 -25.30 3.53 -18.64
C ASP A 131 -24.36 2.66 -17.80
N LEU A 132 -23.07 2.77 -18.07
CA LEU A 132 -22.00 2.12 -17.32
C LEU A 132 -20.99 3.16 -16.92
N SER A 133 -20.67 3.22 -15.64
CA SER A 133 -19.59 4.05 -15.11
C SER A 133 -18.70 3.22 -14.18
N PHE A 134 -17.39 3.37 -14.30
CA PHE A 134 -16.46 2.81 -13.33
C PHE A 134 -15.33 3.77 -13.02
N ASN A 135 -14.80 3.65 -11.80
CA ASN A 135 -13.67 4.42 -11.32
C ASN A 135 -12.60 3.50 -10.76
N LEU A 136 -11.39 3.60 -11.32
CA LEU A 136 -10.17 2.99 -10.80
C LEU A 136 -9.36 4.03 -10.03
N SER A 137 -8.88 3.69 -8.85
CA SER A 137 -7.81 4.42 -8.16
C SER A 137 -6.52 3.64 -8.26
N TYR A 138 -5.40 4.32 -8.26
CA TYR A 138 -4.08 3.70 -8.24
C TYR A 138 -3.10 4.50 -7.39
N SER A 139 -2.13 3.78 -6.81
CA SER A 139 -1.08 4.37 -5.99
C SER A 139 0.17 3.50 -6.08
N PHE A 140 1.35 4.13 -6.26
CA PHE A 140 2.62 3.45 -6.45
C PHE A 140 3.77 4.14 -5.72
N GLY A 141 4.77 3.34 -5.32
CA GLY A 141 6.01 3.79 -4.72
C GLY A 141 5.92 4.08 -3.22
N GLY A 142 4.78 3.77 -2.59
CA GLY A 142 4.63 3.84 -1.14
C GLY A 142 4.94 2.52 -0.45
N TYR A 143 5.25 2.59 0.83
CA TYR A 143 5.49 1.43 1.67
C TYR A 143 4.77 1.56 3.01
N SER A 144 4.56 0.45 3.69
CA SER A 144 4.07 0.45 5.07
C SER A 144 4.79 -0.62 5.90
N TYR A 145 4.77 -0.46 7.19
CA TYR A 145 5.26 -1.43 8.16
C TYR A 145 4.09 -2.27 8.66
N ASP A 146 4.10 -3.57 8.34
CA ASP A 146 3.06 -4.51 8.78
C ASP A 146 3.34 -5.01 10.21
N ASN A 147 2.73 -4.35 11.19
CA ASN A 147 2.85 -4.72 12.57
C ASN A 147 2.10 -6.02 12.92
N ALA A 148 1.06 -6.39 12.15
CA ALA A 148 0.38 -7.67 12.32
C ALA A 148 1.30 -8.83 11.91
N SER A 149 1.95 -8.71 10.75
CA SER A 149 2.97 -9.66 10.29
C SER A 149 4.12 -9.78 11.31
N TYR A 150 4.64 -8.66 11.80
CA TYR A 150 5.68 -8.65 12.84
C TYR A 150 5.28 -9.45 14.09
N ILE A 151 4.02 -9.39 14.52
CA ILE A 151 3.52 -10.12 15.68
C ILE A 151 3.24 -11.59 15.36
N LEU A 152 2.64 -11.88 14.21
CA LEU A 152 2.17 -13.22 13.85
C LEU A 152 3.23 -14.10 13.18
N GLN A 153 4.30 -13.50 12.65
CA GLN A 153 5.44 -14.19 12.01
C GLN A 153 6.70 -14.05 12.87
N ASP A 154 6.57 -14.32 14.14
CA ASP A 154 7.61 -14.06 15.14
C ASP A 154 8.60 -15.24 15.35
N ASP A 155 8.55 -16.27 14.48
CA ASP A 155 9.44 -17.42 14.46
C ASP A 155 9.60 -18.13 15.81
N GLY A 156 8.50 -18.09 16.63
CA GLY A 156 8.45 -18.73 17.94
C GLY A 156 8.82 -17.84 19.13
N TYR A 157 9.02 -16.54 18.92
CA TYR A 157 9.31 -15.58 20.01
C TYR A 157 8.21 -15.58 21.08
N SER A 158 6.96 -15.37 20.69
CA SER A 158 5.82 -15.46 21.59
C SER A 158 5.33 -16.89 21.68
N VAL A 159 5.27 -17.42 22.90
CA VAL A 159 4.81 -18.79 23.15
C VAL A 159 3.30 -18.91 23.30
N ILE A 160 2.60 -17.78 23.42
CA ILE A 160 1.16 -17.72 23.68
C ILE A 160 0.33 -17.15 22.52
N SER A 161 0.98 -16.56 21.51
CA SER A 161 0.30 -15.95 20.38
C SER A 161 0.05 -16.94 19.25
N ASN A 162 -1.10 -16.85 18.60
CA ASN A 162 -1.35 -17.54 17.34
C ASN A 162 -0.34 -17.08 16.28
N LYS A 163 -0.07 -17.94 15.31
CA LYS A 163 0.87 -17.68 14.22
C LYS A 163 0.13 -17.57 12.90
N SER A 164 0.68 -16.76 11.99
CA SER A 164 0.24 -16.72 10.60
C SER A 164 0.54 -18.04 9.89
N THR A 165 -0.27 -18.39 8.89
CA THR A 165 -0.03 -19.53 8.00
C THR A 165 1.29 -19.42 7.24
N GLU A 166 1.84 -18.20 7.06
CA GLU A 166 3.15 -17.95 6.47
C GLU A 166 4.28 -18.68 7.19
N GLN A 167 4.14 -18.91 8.51
CA GLN A 167 5.09 -19.70 9.29
C GLN A 167 5.20 -21.17 8.84
N ARG A 168 4.28 -21.67 8.01
CA ARG A 168 4.38 -23.01 7.39
C ARG A 168 5.51 -23.10 6.36
N ARG A 169 5.90 -21.98 5.75
CA ARG A 169 7.02 -21.88 4.79
C ARG A 169 8.39 -21.82 5.47
N ARG A 170 8.44 -21.91 6.80
CA ARG A 170 9.68 -21.79 7.56
C ARG A 170 10.72 -22.83 7.15
N TRP A 171 11.97 -22.47 7.31
CA TRP A 171 13.09 -23.38 7.18
C TRP A 171 12.92 -24.60 8.11
N GLN A 172 13.20 -25.81 7.61
CA GLN A 172 13.01 -27.08 8.33
C GLN A 172 14.27 -27.94 8.37
N LYS A 173 15.13 -27.85 7.34
CA LYS A 173 16.35 -28.66 7.23
C LYS A 173 17.44 -27.92 6.42
N PRO A 174 18.74 -28.27 6.62
CA PRO A 174 19.84 -27.74 5.84
C PRO A 174 19.60 -27.85 4.33
N GLY A 175 19.86 -26.75 3.62
CA GLY A 175 19.62 -26.60 2.18
C GLY A 175 18.25 -26.03 1.81
N ASP A 176 17.31 -25.85 2.74
CA ASP A 176 16.03 -25.21 2.45
C ASP A 176 16.24 -23.73 2.09
N ILE A 177 15.64 -23.31 0.97
CA ILE A 177 15.62 -21.93 0.52
C ILE A 177 14.27 -21.31 0.84
N THR A 178 14.23 -20.42 1.80
CA THR A 178 13.04 -19.74 2.28
C THR A 178 13.37 -18.37 2.84
N ASP A 179 12.38 -17.49 2.91
CA ASP A 179 12.44 -16.17 3.56
C ASP A 179 11.96 -16.18 5.03
N VAL A 180 11.47 -17.34 5.50
CA VAL A 180 10.94 -17.53 6.84
C VAL A 180 11.91 -18.37 7.67
N PRO A 181 12.48 -17.82 8.76
CA PRO A 181 13.43 -18.54 9.62
C PRO A 181 12.87 -19.79 10.27
N ARG A 182 13.74 -20.61 10.81
CA ARG A 182 13.36 -21.74 11.63
C ARG A 182 12.53 -21.28 12.84
N PHE A 183 11.54 -22.09 13.20
CA PHE A 183 10.72 -21.85 14.38
C PHE A 183 11.43 -22.38 15.62
N VAL A 184 11.72 -21.53 16.59
CA VAL A 184 12.34 -21.90 17.87
C VAL A 184 11.51 -21.34 19.00
N TYR A 185 10.98 -22.21 19.85
CA TYR A 185 10.15 -21.83 20.98
C TYR A 185 10.91 -20.89 21.94
N GLY A 186 10.31 -19.73 22.22
CA GLY A 186 10.93 -18.72 23.08
C GLY A 186 12.13 -18.00 22.44
N ASN A 187 12.23 -18.01 21.12
CA ASN A 187 13.36 -17.42 20.38
C ASN A 187 13.46 -15.91 20.55
N LYS A 188 14.44 -15.46 21.34
CA LYS A 188 14.70 -14.02 21.58
C LYS A 188 15.61 -13.37 20.52
N LYS A 189 16.23 -14.16 19.63
CA LYS A 189 17.15 -13.71 18.60
C LYS A 189 16.71 -14.05 17.18
N GLY A 190 15.45 -14.45 16.99
CA GLY A 190 14.92 -14.86 15.69
C GLY A 190 14.51 -13.71 14.80
N GLY A 191 13.75 -14.06 13.76
CA GLY A 191 13.24 -13.10 12.78
C GLY A 191 12.26 -12.07 13.33
N ASN A 192 11.82 -12.22 14.60
CA ASN A 192 11.01 -11.24 15.31
C ASN A 192 11.86 -10.09 15.84
N TYR A 193 12.52 -9.40 14.95
CA TYR A 193 13.21 -8.15 15.24
C TYR A 193 12.67 -7.06 14.32
N ASN A 194 12.48 -5.86 14.84
CA ASN A 194 12.06 -4.74 14.02
C ASN A 194 13.02 -4.53 12.85
N SER A 195 12.60 -4.93 11.66
CA SER A 195 13.44 -4.95 10.48
C SER A 195 12.62 -4.74 9.19
N SER A 196 13.32 -4.67 8.07
CA SER A 196 12.68 -4.55 6.75
C SER A 196 11.85 -5.78 6.36
N ARG A 197 11.90 -6.88 7.09
CA ARG A 197 11.04 -8.06 6.85
C ARG A 197 9.56 -7.73 6.92
N ALA A 198 9.17 -6.76 7.75
CA ALA A 198 7.79 -6.32 7.90
C ALA A 198 7.45 -5.08 7.05
N ILE A 199 8.35 -4.67 6.13
CA ILE A 199 8.09 -3.55 5.22
C ILE A 199 7.60 -4.10 3.89
N HIS A 200 6.41 -3.69 3.47
CA HIS A 200 5.79 -4.13 2.22
C HIS A 200 5.38 -2.94 1.36
N SER A 201 5.38 -3.13 0.03
CA SER A 201 4.88 -2.14 -0.91
C SER A 201 3.37 -1.97 -0.76
N THR A 202 2.90 -0.73 -0.86
CA THR A 202 1.47 -0.39 -0.92
C THR A 202 0.99 -0.15 -2.35
N ASP A 203 1.77 -0.56 -3.35
CA ASP A 203 1.41 -0.42 -4.75
C ASP A 203 0.12 -1.17 -5.07
N HIS A 204 -0.83 -0.46 -5.64
CA HIS A 204 -2.13 -1.06 -5.97
C HIS A 204 -2.89 -0.32 -7.06
N ILE A 205 -3.83 -1.06 -7.64
CA ILE A 205 -4.93 -0.54 -8.46
C ILE A 205 -6.23 -1.09 -7.86
N ARG A 206 -7.25 -0.24 -7.70
CA ARG A 206 -8.54 -0.63 -7.12
C ARG A 206 -9.71 -0.17 -7.96
N LEU A 207 -10.65 -1.07 -8.22
CA LEU A 207 -11.96 -0.72 -8.74
C LEU A 207 -12.82 -0.16 -7.59
N LYS A 208 -12.76 1.17 -7.44
CA LYS A 208 -13.42 1.92 -6.36
C LYS A 208 -14.92 1.90 -6.47
N SER A 209 -15.43 2.09 -7.69
CA SER A 209 -16.85 2.06 -7.95
C SER A 209 -17.16 1.53 -9.34
N LEU A 210 -18.28 0.86 -9.45
CA LEU A 210 -18.91 0.44 -10.69
C LEU A 210 -20.41 0.71 -10.58
N ILE A 211 -20.98 1.38 -11.57
CA ILE A 211 -22.42 1.62 -11.67
C ILE A 211 -22.87 1.15 -13.04
N LEU A 212 -23.88 0.29 -13.07
CA LEU A 212 -24.56 -0.15 -14.29
C LEU A 212 -26.04 0.20 -14.15
N GLY A 213 -26.53 1.07 -15.02
CA GLY A 213 -27.91 1.52 -15.03
C GLY A 213 -28.67 1.11 -16.28
N LEU A 214 -29.95 0.89 -16.12
CA LEU A 214 -30.91 0.66 -17.19
C LEU A 214 -32.04 1.69 -17.07
N ASN A 215 -32.14 2.57 -18.06
CA ASN A 215 -33.16 3.60 -18.15
C ASN A 215 -34.35 3.09 -18.98
N ALA A 216 -35.56 3.19 -18.47
CA ALA A 216 -36.73 2.75 -19.20
C ALA A 216 -36.99 3.62 -20.46
N PRO A 217 -37.33 3.03 -21.61
CA PRO A 217 -37.67 3.80 -22.80
C PRO A 217 -38.85 4.75 -22.57
N LYS A 218 -38.73 5.99 -23.03
CA LYS A 218 -39.78 7.02 -22.83
C LYS A 218 -41.17 6.58 -23.32
N ALA A 219 -41.23 5.80 -24.38
CA ALA A 219 -42.51 5.30 -24.93
C ALA A 219 -43.29 4.38 -23.94
N TRP A 220 -42.57 3.70 -23.04
CA TRP A 220 -43.22 2.87 -22.01
C TRP A 220 -43.71 3.74 -20.84
N LEU A 221 -42.91 4.73 -20.46
CA LEU A 221 -43.17 5.60 -19.32
C LEU A 221 -44.35 6.55 -19.53
N GLN A 222 -44.51 7.05 -20.77
CA GLN A 222 -45.62 7.95 -21.11
C GLN A 222 -47.00 7.28 -20.91
N LYS A 223 -47.12 5.99 -21.14
CA LYS A 223 -48.36 5.23 -20.91
C LYS A 223 -48.72 5.08 -19.43
N LEU A 224 -47.70 5.24 -18.53
CA LEU A 224 -47.83 5.08 -17.09
C LEU A 224 -47.85 6.40 -16.33
N GLY A 225 -47.73 7.54 -17.02
CA GLY A 225 -47.64 8.85 -16.39
C GLY A 225 -46.34 9.07 -15.61
N ILE A 226 -45.28 8.28 -15.92
CA ILE A 226 -43.97 8.35 -15.23
C ILE A 226 -43.03 9.16 -16.11
N GLY A 227 -42.35 10.17 -15.52
CA GLY A 227 -41.41 11.02 -16.24
C GLY A 227 -40.08 10.34 -16.52
N ASN A 228 -39.57 9.56 -15.56
CA ASN A 228 -38.34 8.76 -15.71
C ASN A 228 -38.40 7.53 -14.81
N ALA A 229 -37.81 6.43 -15.26
CA ALA A 229 -37.56 5.23 -14.43
C ALA A 229 -36.22 4.63 -14.79
N ARG A 230 -35.40 4.37 -13.74
CA ARG A 230 -34.07 3.78 -13.88
C ARG A 230 -33.87 2.72 -12.81
N ILE A 231 -33.39 1.57 -13.21
CA ILE A 231 -32.90 0.51 -12.32
C ILE A 231 -31.39 0.52 -12.41
N TYR A 232 -30.70 0.41 -11.29
CA TYR A 232 -29.25 0.36 -11.32
C TYR A 232 -28.68 -0.60 -10.30
N PHE A 233 -27.51 -1.12 -10.65
CA PHE A 233 -26.58 -1.81 -9.77
C PHE A 233 -25.43 -0.84 -9.45
N SER A 234 -25.03 -0.79 -8.19
CA SER A 234 -23.82 -0.06 -7.74
C SER A 234 -22.97 -0.96 -6.88
N GLY A 235 -21.68 -0.99 -7.17
CA GLY A 235 -20.69 -1.71 -6.37
C GLY A 235 -19.53 -0.81 -5.98
N THR A 236 -19.01 -0.98 -4.75
CA THR A 236 -17.83 -0.26 -4.27
C THR A 236 -16.75 -1.21 -3.77
N ASN A 237 -15.48 -0.84 -3.96
CA ASN A 237 -14.29 -1.63 -3.58
C ASN A 237 -14.32 -3.08 -4.09
N LEU A 238 -14.80 -3.28 -5.32
CA LEU A 238 -15.10 -4.62 -5.86
C LEU A 238 -13.86 -5.46 -6.08
N LEU A 239 -12.80 -4.87 -6.63
CA LEU A 239 -11.56 -5.54 -6.98
C LEU A 239 -10.37 -4.69 -6.53
N THR A 240 -9.33 -5.35 -6.02
CA THR A 240 -8.06 -4.72 -5.69
C THR A 240 -6.93 -5.62 -6.19
N TRP A 241 -6.02 -5.04 -6.94
CA TRP A 241 -4.75 -5.66 -7.35
C TRP A 241 -3.66 -4.93 -6.58
N ALA A 242 -2.96 -5.62 -5.70
CA ALA A 242 -1.95 -5.07 -4.81
C ALA A 242 -0.67 -5.89 -4.87
N ALA A 243 0.47 -5.24 -4.66
CA ALA A 243 1.77 -5.89 -4.55
C ALA A 243 1.87 -6.76 -3.28
N TYR A 244 1.14 -6.39 -2.24
CA TYR A 244 0.99 -7.14 -1.00
C TYR A 244 -0.48 -7.17 -0.58
N ASP A 245 -1.03 -8.33 -0.28
CA ASP A 245 -2.47 -8.58 -0.11
C ASP A 245 -2.90 -8.95 1.32
N GLN A 246 -1.98 -8.94 2.29
CA GLN A 246 -2.27 -9.32 3.67
C GLN A 246 -3.01 -8.23 4.46
N TYR A 247 -3.04 -7.01 3.96
CA TYR A 247 -3.82 -5.90 4.49
C TYR A 247 -4.29 -4.97 3.34
N ASP A 248 -5.15 -4.01 3.67
CA ASP A 248 -5.63 -3.03 2.67
C ASP A 248 -4.49 -2.08 2.25
N PRO A 249 -4.11 -2.03 0.96
CA PRO A 249 -2.98 -1.24 0.48
C PRO A 249 -3.19 0.29 0.59
N GLU A 250 -4.40 0.76 0.84
CA GLU A 250 -4.67 2.19 1.10
C GLU A 250 -4.33 2.60 2.53
N MET A 251 -4.03 1.64 3.40
CA MET A 251 -3.47 1.93 4.71
C MET A 251 -2.00 2.29 4.57
N SER A 252 -1.55 3.31 5.28
CA SER A 252 -0.18 3.80 5.25
C SER A 252 0.44 3.87 6.65
N GLY A 253 1.76 3.94 6.70
CA GLY A 253 2.51 4.03 7.96
C GLY A 253 2.70 2.69 8.64
N VAL A 254 2.30 2.58 9.90
CA VAL A 254 2.32 1.34 10.67
C VAL A 254 0.94 0.71 10.63
N VAL A 255 0.81 -0.37 9.88
CA VAL A 255 -0.45 -1.10 9.71
C VAL A 255 -0.54 -2.22 10.74
N GLY A 256 -1.70 -2.39 11.36
CA GLY A 256 -1.96 -3.42 12.36
C GLY A 256 -3.19 -4.26 12.03
N PHE A 257 -3.90 -4.69 13.08
CA PHE A 257 -5.14 -5.46 12.97
C PHE A 257 -6.33 -4.52 12.71
N TYR A 258 -6.51 -4.10 11.46
CA TYR A 258 -7.61 -3.24 11.05
C TYR A 258 -8.64 -4.00 10.23
N THR A 259 -9.90 -3.60 10.33
CA THR A 259 -10.95 -4.08 9.44
C THR A 259 -10.78 -3.44 8.06
N PRO A 260 -10.62 -4.22 6.99
CA PRO A 260 -10.50 -3.66 5.64
C PRO A 260 -11.81 -3.00 5.19
N PRO A 261 -11.77 -2.05 4.25
CA PRO A 261 -12.95 -1.50 3.64
C PRO A 261 -13.83 -2.59 3.02
N LEU A 262 -15.14 -2.49 3.28
CA LEU A 262 -16.09 -3.49 2.81
C LEU A 262 -16.31 -3.38 1.29
N LYS A 263 -16.52 -4.51 0.64
CA LYS A 263 -17.15 -4.57 -0.67
C LYS A 263 -18.65 -4.36 -0.48
N THR A 264 -19.20 -3.40 -1.21
CA THR A 264 -20.64 -3.09 -1.12
C THR A 264 -21.29 -3.35 -2.45
N TYR A 265 -22.48 -3.94 -2.42
CA TYR A 265 -23.35 -4.16 -3.57
C TYR A 265 -24.72 -3.56 -3.26
N ALA A 266 -25.20 -2.69 -4.13
CA ALA A 266 -26.50 -2.07 -3.97
C ALA A 266 -27.30 -2.16 -5.28
N PHE A 267 -28.59 -2.38 -5.16
CA PHE A 267 -29.57 -2.28 -6.25
C PHE A 267 -30.52 -1.15 -5.94
N GLY A 268 -30.78 -0.31 -6.90
CA GLY A 268 -31.66 0.84 -6.72
C GLY A 268 -32.65 0.98 -7.86
N LEU A 269 -33.79 1.60 -7.51
CA LEU A 269 -34.84 2.03 -8.43
C LEU A 269 -35.06 3.52 -8.24
N GLU A 270 -34.96 4.27 -9.32
CA GLU A 270 -35.28 5.71 -9.36
C GLU A 270 -36.54 5.89 -10.20
N LEU A 271 -37.54 6.57 -9.62
CA LEU A 271 -38.77 6.94 -10.30
C LEU A 271 -38.98 8.44 -10.21
N LYS A 272 -39.32 9.09 -11.33
CA LYS A 272 -39.70 10.48 -11.40
C LYS A 272 -41.09 10.56 -12.05
N PHE A 273 -41.98 11.18 -11.32
CA PHE A 273 -43.39 11.41 -11.76
C PHE A 273 -43.51 12.80 -12.36
#